data_eef044397d35fd8c7217c60829ce7f05
#
_entry.id   eef044397d35fd8c7217c60829ce7f05
#
_cell.length_a   1.000
_cell.length_b   1.000
_cell.length_c   1.000
_cell.angle_alpha   90.00
_cell.angle_beta   90.00
_cell.angle_gamma   90.00
#
_symmetry.space_group_name_H-M   'P 1'
#
loop_
_entity.id
_entity.type
_entity.pdbx_description
1 polymer ?
#
loop_
_entity_poly.entity_id
_entity_poly.type
_entity_poly.pdbx_seq_one_letter_code
_entity_poly.pdbx_strand_id
1 'polypeptide(L)'
;AHLVGIGGVSMSPLAEVLHGAGMVITGSDMRESPAVEHLRSLGIPVAVGHRAENLGDAELVIRTAAVHDGNPEIAAAHDKGIPVFERAQAWGAIMRGYQHALCISGTHGKTTTTSMCTHIIMAAGLDPTVMIGGTLPLLGAGHRVGKGDTIILESCEYCNSFLSFFPTIAVILNIEADHLDFFKDLEDVERSFRRFADLVPEGGRVIANRDDANTMATLAGETRPVTTFGLEEGDIHAAGLRWDKGLPSFDVIYQREVYAHVSLK
;
A
#
# COMPACT_ATOMS: atom_id res chain seq x y z
N ALA A 1 7.70 15.42 -13.49
CA ALA A 1 8.25 14.11 -13.11
C ALA A 1 8.13 13.12 -14.26
N HIS A 2 9.14 12.26 -14.44
CA HIS A 2 9.13 11.17 -15.44
C HIS A 2 9.07 9.80 -14.74
N LEU A 3 8.08 8.98 -15.09
CA LEU A 3 7.85 7.68 -14.48
C LEU A 3 8.29 6.56 -15.43
N VAL A 4 9.30 5.76 -15.02
CA VAL A 4 9.84 4.65 -15.80
C VAL A 4 9.16 3.34 -15.40
N GLY A 5 8.51 2.67 -16.36
CA GLY A 5 7.60 1.55 -16.12
C GLY A 5 6.21 2.03 -15.67
N ILE A 6 5.74 3.13 -16.25
CA ILE A 6 4.52 3.85 -15.83
C ILE A 6 3.23 3.02 -15.93
N GLY A 7 3.17 2.03 -16.83
CA GLY A 7 2.03 1.13 -17.00
C GLY A 7 1.91 0.02 -15.95
N GLY A 8 2.84 -0.05 -15.00
CA GLY A 8 2.80 -1.03 -13.91
C GLY A 8 1.62 -0.82 -12.96
N VAL A 9 1.13 -1.92 -12.34
CA VAL A 9 -0.08 -1.97 -11.48
C VAL A 9 -0.11 -0.88 -10.40
N SER A 10 1.03 -0.50 -9.83
CA SER A 10 1.10 0.54 -8.81
C SER A 10 1.84 1.82 -9.26
N MET A 11 2.36 1.83 -10.50
CA MET A 11 2.96 3.02 -11.11
C MET A 11 1.89 3.86 -11.80
N SER A 12 0.94 3.24 -12.50
CA SER A 12 -0.18 3.95 -13.14
C SER A 12 -1.02 4.73 -12.11
N PRO A 13 -1.44 4.14 -10.98
CA PRO A 13 -2.08 4.90 -9.91
C PRO A 13 -1.24 6.07 -9.37
N LEU A 14 0.06 5.85 -9.23
CA LEU A 14 0.97 6.90 -8.79
C LEU A 14 1.00 8.08 -9.75
N ALA A 15 1.06 7.80 -11.06
CA ALA A 15 1.01 8.83 -12.09
C ALA A 15 -0.29 9.65 -12.01
N GLU A 16 -1.43 8.99 -11.80
CA GLU A 16 -2.72 9.66 -11.68
C GLU A 16 -2.81 10.55 -10.43
N VAL A 17 -2.35 10.05 -9.28
CA VAL A 17 -2.34 10.83 -8.02
C VAL A 17 -1.45 12.06 -8.17
N LEU A 18 -0.25 11.92 -8.71
CA LEU A 18 0.68 13.03 -8.92
C LEU A 18 0.14 14.03 -9.95
N HIS A 19 -0.46 13.55 -11.04
CA HIS A 19 -1.10 14.39 -12.05
C HIS A 19 -2.30 15.14 -11.46
N GLY A 20 -3.15 14.45 -10.69
CA GLY A 20 -4.28 15.06 -9.98
C GLY A 20 -3.86 16.11 -8.94
N ALA A 21 -2.66 15.98 -8.37
CA ALA A 21 -2.03 16.98 -7.51
C ALA A 21 -1.43 18.18 -8.27
N GLY A 22 -1.57 18.22 -9.61
CA GLY A 22 -1.11 19.32 -10.46
C GLY A 22 0.34 19.21 -10.93
N MET A 23 0.99 18.05 -10.76
CA MET A 23 2.32 17.83 -11.32
C MET A 23 2.26 17.55 -12.83
N VAL A 24 3.24 18.05 -13.57
CA VAL A 24 3.45 17.66 -14.96
C VAL A 24 4.09 16.29 -14.99
N ILE A 25 3.36 15.30 -15.50
CA ILE A 25 3.79 13.90 -15.53
C ILE A 25 4.04 13.46 -16.97
N THR A 26 5.16 12.79 -17.19
CA THR A 26 5.46 12.01 -18.38
C THR A 26 5.89 10.61 -17.96
N GLY A 27 5.98 9.68 -18.87
CA GLY A 27 6.54 8.37 -18.54
C GLY A 27 6.82 7.50 -19.74
N SER A 28 7.37 6.34 -19.43
CA SER A 28 7.67 5.30 -20.43
C SER A 28 7.28 3.92 -19.92
N ASP A 29 6.98 3.04 -20.86
CA ASP A 29 6.80 1.60 -20.58
C ASP A 29 7.37 0.77 -21.73
N MET A 30 7.70 -0.50 -21.45
CA MET A 30 8.24 -1.40 -22.46
C MET A 30 7.25 -1.72 -23.59
N ARG A 31 5.95 -1.66 -23.31
CA ARG A 31 4.88 -2.06 -24.24
C ARG A 31 3.59 -1.29 -24.02
N GLU A 32 2.76 -1.30 -25.04
CA GLU A 32 1.36 -0.83 -24.92
C GLU A 32 0.59 -1.71 -23.94
N SER A 33 -0.31 -1.07 -23.19
CA SER A 33 -1.21 -1.76 -22.26
C SER A 33 -2.46 -0.89 -22.02
N PRO A 34 -3.56 -1.47 -21.52
CA PRO A 34 -4.74 -0.69 -21.14
C PRO A 34 -4.43 0.44 -20.13
N ALA A 35 -3.46 0.22 -19.23
CA ALA A 35 -3.00 1.25 -18.30
C ALA A 35 -2.31 2.41 -19.02
N VAL A 36 -1.46 2.13 -20.01
CA VAL A 36 -0.80 3.17 -20.83
C VAL A 36 -1.82 3.96 -21.65
N GLU A 37 -2.79 3.28 -22.27
CA GLU A 37 -3.88 3.94 -22.99
C GLU A 37 -4.73 4.82 -22.07
N HIS A 38 -5.05 4.33 -20.89
CA HIS A 38 -5.78 5.08 -19.87
C HIS A 38 -5.03 6.36 -19.46
N LEU A 39 -3.73 6.26 -19.14
CA LEU A 39 -2.93 7.43 -18.77
C LEU A 39 -2.86 8.48 -19.88
N ARG A 40 -2.73 8.05 -21.14
CA ARG A 40 -2.80 8.96 -22.29
C ARG A 40 -4.16 9.64 -22.42
N SER A 41 -5.26 8.94 -22.11
CA SER A 41 -6.60 9.53 -22.13
C SER A 41 -6.78 10.62 -21.06
N LEU A 42 -5.98 10.57 -19.98
CA LEU A 42 -5.89 11.61 -18.95
C LEU A 42 -4.97 12.78 -19.34
N GLY A 43 -4.35 12.73 -20.52
CA GLY A 43 -3.41 13.75 -20.98
C GLY A 43 -1.97 13.56 -20.51
N ILE A 44 -1.63 12.40 -19.96
CA ILE A 44 -0.25 12.06 -19.54
C ILE A 44 0.50 11.48 -20.74
N PRO A 45 1.57 12.12 -21.24
CA PRO A 45 2.37 11.58 -22.34
C PRO A 45 3.13 10.32 -21.90
N VAL A 46 2.95 9.22 -22.63
CA VAL A 46 3.66 7.95 -22.36
C VAL A 46 4.36 7.48 -23.63
N ALA A 47 5.67 7.31 -23.55
CA ALA A 47 6.50 6.71 -24.60
C ALA A 47 6.51 5.19 -24.47
N VAL A 48 6.56 4.49 -25.61
CA VAL A 48 6.80 3.04 -25.65
C VAL A 48 8.25 2.77 -26.00
N GLY A 49 8.89 1.93 -25.19
CA GLY A 49 10.32 1.68 -25.21
C GLY A 49 11.11 2.71 -24.40
N HIS A 50 12.15 2.25 -23.74
CA HIS A 50 13.01 3.06 -22.89
C HIS A 50 14.14 3.70 -23.71
N ARG A 51 14.26 5.03 -23.67
CA ARG A 51 15.29 5.81 -24.35
C ARG A 51 15.63 7.06 -23.54
N ALA A 52 16.89 7.47 -23.54
CA ALA A 52 17.36 8.62 -22.81
C ALA A 52 16.60 9.93 -23.13
N GLU A 53 16.12 10.05 -24.39
CA GLU A 53 15.38 11.22 -24.89
C GLU A 53 13.99 11.35 -24.24
N ASN A 54 13.42 10.24 -23.71
CA ASN A 54 12.10 10.28 -23.06
C ASN A 54 12.08 11.15 -21.80
N LEU A 55 13.24 11.38 -21.17
CA LEU A 55 13.35 12.23 -19.98
C LEU A 55 12.93 13.68 -20.24
N GLY A 56 13.16 14.19 -21.47
CA GLY A 56 12.86 15.59 -21.78
C GLY A 56 13.41 16.55 -20.72
N ASP A 57 12.52 17.40 -20.19
CA ASP A 57 12.80 18.41 -19.15
C ASP A 57 12.41 17.90 -17.74
N ALA A 58 12.45 16.60 -17.49
CA ALA A 58 12.10 16.03 -16.19
C ALA A 58 13.05 16.54 -15.09
N GLU A 59 12.48 17.00 -13.98
CA GLU A 59 13.22 17.45 -12.80
C GLU A 59 13.45 16.34 -11.78
N LEU A 60 12.66 15.25 -11.88
CA LEU A 60 12.82 14.03 -11.08
C LEU A 60 12.34 12.82 -11.87
N VAL A 61 12.89 11.66 -11.53
CA VAL A 61 12.50 10.37 -12.10
C VAL A 61 11.98 9.47 -11.00
N ILE A 62 10.91 8.73 -11.29
CA ILE A 62 10.39 7.68 -10.40
C ILE A 62 10.41 6.36 -11.17
N ARG A 63 10.99 5.32 -10.58
CA ARG A 63 11.08 4.01 -11.20
C ARG A 63 10.37 2.92 -10.40
N THR A 64 9.91 1.89 -11.08
CA THR A 64 9.54 0.63 -10.43
C THR A 64 10.79 -0.19 -10.09
N ALA A 65 10.72 -1.04 -9.06
CA ALA A 65 11.82 -1.92 -8.66
C ALA A 65 12.30 -2.87 -9.79
N ALA A 66 11.45 -3.15 -10.79
CA ALA A 66 11.82 -3.95 -11.96
C ALA A 66 12.76 -3.24 -12.94
N VAL A 67 12.94 -1.92 -12.81
CA VAL A 67 13.82 -1.11 -13.65
C VAL A 67 15.13 -0.88 -12.92
N HIS A 68 16.22 -1.42 -13.47
CA HIS A 68 17.56 -1.32 -12.88
C HIS A 68 18.36 -0.13 -13.45
N ASP A 69 19.51 0.16 -12.84
CA ASP A 69 20.38 1.30 -13.21
C ASP A 69 20.90 1.25 -14.65
N GLY A 70 20.97 0.04 -15.27
CA GLY A 70 21.30 -0.14 -16.69
C GLY A 70 20.19 0.31 -17.68
N ASN A 71 19.02 0.73 -17.21
CA ASN A 71 18.00 1.30 -18.07
C ASN A 71 18.47 2.64 -18.65
N PRO A 72 18.32 2.89 -19.98
CA PRO A 72 18.88 4.10 -20.62
C PRO A 72 18.29 5.41 -20.04
N GLU A 73 17.07 5.42 -19.53
CA GLU A 73 16.48 6.60 -18.90
C GLU A 73 17.06 6.82 -17.50
N ILE A 74 17.27 5.76 -16.72
CA ILE A 74 17.89 5.86 -15.40
C ILE A 74 19.37 6.30 -15.53
N ALA A 75 20.13 5.70 -16.43
CA ALA A 75 21.50 6.10 -16.71
C ALA A 75 21.58 7.58 -17.11
N ALA A 76 20.73 8.01 -18.04
CA ALA A 76 20.69 9.41 -18.47
C ALA A 76 20.25 10.38 -17.36
N ALA A 77 19.37 9.94 -16.45
CA ALA A 77 18.99 10.74 -15.27
C ALA A 77 20.19 10.95 -14.35
N HIS A 78 20.96 9.90 -14.07
CA HIS A 78 22.19 10.00 -13.28
C HIS A 78 23.24 10.92 -13.93
N ASP A 79 23.46 10.77 -15.25
CA ASP A 79 24.40 11.60 -16.00
C ASP A 79 24.03 13.09 -15.98
N LYS A 80 22.73 13.39 -15.95
CA LYS A 80 22.20 14.76 -15.87
C LYS A 80 22.05 15.28 -14.44
N GLY A 81 22.33 14.46 -13.41
CA GLY A 81 22.14 14.82 -12.01
C GLY A 81 20.64 14.94 -11.61
N ILE A 82 19.74 14.32 -12.36
CA ILE A 82 18.30 14.29 -12.04
C ILE A 82 18.08 13.26 -10.93
N PRO A 83 17.42 13.61 -9.82
CA PRO A 83 17.16 12.68 -8.74
C PRO A 83 16.24 11.54 -9.19
N VAL A 84 16.60 10.31 -8.80
CA VAL A 84 15.85 9.09 -9.09
C VAL A 84 15.29 8.53 -7.78
N PHE A 85 13.98 8.31 -7.74
CA PHE A 85 13.28 7.76 -6.59
C PHE A 85 12.65 6.42 -6.94
N GLU A 86 12.58 5.55 -5.94
CA GLU A 86 11.78 4.35 -6.02
C GLU A 86 10.29 4.70 -5.86
N ARG A 87 9.43 3.93 -6.51
CA ARG A 87 7.97 4.04 -6.39
C ARG A 87 7.49 4.12 -4.93
N ALA A 88 8.05 3.29 -4.04
CA ALA A 88 7.67 3.28 -2.63
C ALA A 88 7.99 4.61 -1.93
N GLN A 89 9.11 5.24 -2.26
CA GLN A 89 9.48 6.55 -1.74
C GLN A 89 8.49 7.65 -2.19
N ALA A 90 8.06 7.58 -3.45
CA ALA A 90 7.07 8.53 -3.97
C ALA A 90 5.71 8.36 -3.27
N TRP A 91 5.23 7.12 -3.09
CA TRP A 91 4.04 6.87 -2.29
C TRP A 91 4.17 7.37 -0.86
N GLY A 92 5.31 7.12 -0.22
CA GLY A 92 5.60 7.64 1.12
C GLY A 92 5.52 9.18 1.16
N ALA A 93 6.07 9.87 0.18
CA ALA A 93 5.98 11.33 0.11
C ALA A 93 4.53 11.81 -0.02
N ILE A 94 3.71 11.16 -0.86
CA ILE A 94 2.28 11.45 -1.03
C ILE A 94 1.52 11.26 0.29
N MET A 95 1.80 10.18 1.02
CA MET A 95 1.10 9.84 2.28
C MET A 95 1.18 10.96 3.32
N ARG A 96 2.25 11.74 3.33
CA ARG A 96 2.41 12.87 4.25
C ARG A 96 1.38 13.99 4.07
N GLY A 97 0.69 14.03 2.93
CA GLY A 97 -0.41 14.95 2.66
C GLY A 97 -1.77 14.51 3.23
N TYR A 98 -1.85 13.29 3.80
CA TYR A 98 -3.09 12.73 4.33
C TYR A 98 -3.08 12.72 5.85
N GLN A 99 -4.22 13.05 6.46
CA GLN A 99 -4.39 12.98 7.91
C GLN A 99 -4.41 11.52 8.40
N HIS A 100 -5.02 10.64 7.61
CA HIS A 100 -5.17 9.22 7.92
C HIS A 100 -4.50 8.38 6.83
N ALA A 101 -3.31 7.87 7.13
CA ALA A 101 -2.57 6.96 6.26
C ALA A 101 -2.64 5.54 6.82
N LEU A 102 -3.55 4.73 6.27
CA LEU A 102 -3.79 3.35 6.64
C LEU A 102 -2.95 2.42 5.78
N CYS A 103 -1.96 1.75 6.38
CA CYS A 103 -1.07 0.82 5.72
C CYS A 103 -1.37 -0.61 6.15
N ILE A 104 -1.84 -1.44 5.22
CA ILE A 104 -2.19 -2.83 5.47
C ILE A 104 -1.02 -3.73 5.07
N SER A 105 -0.38 -4.35 6.05
CA SER A 105 0.76 -5.24 5.88
C SER A 105 0.49 -6.64 6.46
N GLY A 106 1.39 -7.56 6.15
CA GLY A 106 1.34 -8.96 6.58
C GLY A 106 1.80 -9.87 5.45
N THR A 107 2.27 -11.05 5.76
CA THR A 107 2.66 -12.02 4.74
C THR A 107 1.47 -12.37 3.85
N HIS A 108 0.30 -12.61 4.44
CA HIS A 108 -0.93 -13.00 3.75
C HIS A 108 -2.11 -12.08 4.08
N GLY A 109 -3.10 -12.03 3.16
CA GLY A 109 -4.37 -11.33 3.39
C GLY A 109 -4.37 -9.83 3.13
N LYS A 110 -3.26 -9.23 2.74
CA LYS A 110 -3.13 -7.78 2.46
C LYS A 110 -4.21 -7.26 1.52
N THR A 111 -4.31 -7.82 0.32
CA THR A 111 -5.26 -7.40 -0.74
C THR A 111 -6.71 -7.49 -0.27
N THR A 112 -7.08 -8.60 0.37
CA THR A 112 -8.43 -8.81 0.89
C THR A 112 -8.78 -7.79 1.98
N THR A 113 -7.89 -7.58 2.94
CA THR A 113 -8.12 -6.64 4.04
C THR A 113 -8.14 -5.20 3.54
N THR A 114 -7.24 -4.82 2.63
CA THR A 114 -7.26 -3.48 1.99
C THR A 114 -8.59 -3.25 1.26
N SER A 115 -9.09 -4.27 0.55
CA SER A 115 -10.40 -4.22 -0.12
C SER A 115 -11.55 -4.04 0.87
N MET A 116 -11.57 -4.79 1.97
CA MET A 116 -12.60 -4.66 3.02
C MET A 116 -12.56 -3.29 3.67
N CYS A 117 -11.39 -2.78 4.03
CA CYS A 117 -11.22 -1.43 4.57
C CYS A 117 -11.73 -0.37 3.57
N THR A 118 -11.45 -0.55 2.28
CA THR A 118 -11.94 0.36 1.24
C THR A 118 -13.47 0.38 1.19
N HIS A 119 -14.11 -0.78 1.21
CA HIS A 119 -15.58 -0.86 1.26
C HIS A 119 -16.17 -0.13 2.47
N ILE A 120 -15.62 -0.36 3.65
CA ILE A 120 -16.10 0.24 4.91
C ILE A 120 -15.94 1.77 4.87
N ILE A 121 -14.76 2.26 4.51
CA ILE A 121 -14.44 3.69 4.49
C ILE A 121 -15.30 4.42 3.44
N MET A 122 -15.50 3.81 2.26
CA MET A 122 -16.39 4.39 1.24
C MET A 122 -17.86 4.34 1.66
N ALA A 123 -18.32 3.27 2.31
CA ALA A 123 -19.68 3.17 2.83
C ALA A 123 -19.95 4.20 3.95
N ALA A 124 -18.92 4.61 4.68
CA ALA A 124 -18.98 5.69 5.66
C ALA A 124 -19.07 7.10 5.02
N GLY A 125 -19.14 7.19 3.70
CA GLY A 125 -19.22 8.48 2.97
C GLY A 125 -17.89 9.23 2.87
N LEU A 126 -16.79 8.60 3.24
CA LEU A 126 -15.45 9.13 3.06
C LEU A 126 -14.96 8.87 1.62
N ASP A 127 -14.10 9.74 1.13
CA ASP A 127 -13.58 9.69 -0.24
C ASP A 127 -12.08 9.38 -0.25
N PRO A 128 -11.67 8.11 0.05
CA PRO A 128 -10.28 7.77 0.22
C PRO A 128 -9.52 7.68 -1.11
N THR A 129 -8.23 7.99 -1.06
CA THR A 129 -7.27 7.49 -2.06
C THR A 129 -6.88 6.07 -1.67
N VAL A 130 -6.85 5.16 -2.64
CA VAL A 130 -6.67 3.72 -2.39
C VAL A 130 -5.69 3.14 -3.38
N MET A 131 -4.81 2.25 -2.92
CA MET A 131 -4.00 1.39 -3.76
C MET A 131 -4.03 -0.05 -3.22
N ILE A 132 -4.46 -0.98 -4.06
CA ILE A 132 -4.64 -2.40 -3.79
C ILE A 132 -3.78 -3.18 -4.78
N GLY A 133 -3.17 -4.28 -4.35
CA GLY A 133 -2.38 -5.16 -5.21
C GLY A 133 -3.17 -5.97 -6.25
N GLY A 134 -4.49 -5.80 -6.30
CA GLY A 134 -5.39 -6.49 -7.22
C GLY A 134 -6.56 -5.60 -7.63
N THR A 135 -7.45 -6.10 -8.46
CA THR A 135 -8.66 -5.38 -8.89
C THR A 135 -9.78 -5.55 -7.87
N LEU A 136 -10.33 -4.45 -7.39
CA LEU A 136 -11.54 -4.43 -6.56
C LEU A 136 -12.75 -4.15 -7.45
N PRO A 137 -13.74 -5.07 -7.54
CA PRO A 137 -14.91 -4.90 -8.39
C PRO A 137 -15.68 -3.59 -8.14
N LEU A 138 -15.77 -3.14 -6.90
CA LEU A 138 -16.38 -1.86 -6.51
C LEU A 138 -15.75 -0.66 -7.24
N LEU A 139 -14.45 -0.71 -7.49
CA LEU A 139 -13.70 0.36 -8.13
C LEU A 139 -13.53 0.13 -9.65
N GLY A 140 -13.72 -1.12 -10.12
CA GLY A 140 -13.34 -1.54 -11.46
C GLY A 140 -11.82 -1.49 -11.71
N ALA A 141 -11.02 -1.25 -10.67
CA ALA A 141 -9.57 -1.05 -10.72
C ALA A 141 -8.91 -1.50 -9.43
N GLY A 142 -7.57 -1.52 -9.41
CA GLY A 142 -6.76 -1.74 -8.20
C GLY A 142 -6.47 -0.44 -7.43
N HIS A 143 -7.06 0.68 -7.85
CA HIS A 143 -6.80 1.98 -7.22
C HIS A 143 -7.99 2.93 -7.37
N ARG A 144 -7.93 3.99 -6.58
CA ARG A 144 -8.83 5.13 -6.62
C ARG A 144 -8.09 6.38 -6.17
N VAL A 145 -8.28 7.48 -6.86
CA VAL A 145 -7.84 8.81 -6.42
C VAL A 145 -9.04 9.52 -5.79
N GLY A 146 -9.04 9.63 -4.47
CA GLY A 146 -10.06 10.34 -3.70
C GLY A 146 -9.66 11.78 -3.40
N LYS A 147 -10.61 12.54 -2.86
CA LYS A 147 -10.41 13.94 -2.42
C LYS A 147 -10.47 14.09 -0.90
N GLY A 148 -10.67 12.99 -0.17
CA GLY A 148 -10.69 12.95 1.28
C GLY A 148 -9.29 13.01 1.89
N ASP A 149 -9.25 13.02 3.20
CA ASP A 149 -8.03 13.09 4.02
C ASP A 149 -7.46 11.72 4.38
N THR A 150 -8.00 10.67 3.79
CA THR A 150 -7.65 9.27 4.05
C THR A 150 -6.99 8.63 2.85
N ILE A 151 -5.86 7.95 3.08
CA ILE A 151 -5.22 7.08 2.10
C ILE A 151 -5.11 5.66 2.66
N ILE A 152 -5.42 4.66 1.83
CA ILE A 152 -5.35 3.24 2.17
C ILE A 152 -4.38 2.56 1.21
N LEU A 153 -3.29 2.04 1.72
CA LEU A 153 -2.25 1.40 0.90
C LEU A 153 -2.03 -0.05 1.34
N GLU A 154 -2.06 -0.95 0.37
CA GLU A 154 -1.48 -2.27 0.53
C GLU A 154 0.04 -2.14 0.63
N SER A 155 0.63 -2.65 1.72
CA SER A 155 2.00 -2.38 2.14
C SER A 155 2.80 -3.67 2.14
N CYS A 156 3.54 -3.90 1.04
CA CYS A 156 4.33 -5.11 0.85
C CYS A 156 5.68 -4.98 1.57
N GLU A 157 6.06 -6.04 2.29
CA GLU A 157 7.33 -6.19 2.97
C GLU A 157 8.50 -6.47 2.03
N TYR A 158 8.23 -7.03 0.85
CA TYR A 158 9.26 -7.40 -0.10
C TYR A 158 10.19 -6.24 -0.46
N CYS A 159 11.49 -6.49 -0.47
CA CYS A 159 12.53 -5.48 -0.64
C CYS A 159 12.43 -4.31 0.37
N ASN A 160 11.83 -4.53 1.53
CA ASN A 160 11.58 -3.48 2.52
C ASN A 160 10.80 -2.26 1.97
N SER A 161 9.98 -2.45 0.94
CA SER A 161 9.28 -1.37 0.25
C SER A 161 8.42 -0.53 1.20
N PHE A 162 7.73 -1.19 2.14
CA PHE A 162 6.84 -0.54 3.11
C PHE A 162 7.60 0.36 4.12
N LEU A 163 8.92 0.21 4.26
CA LEU A 163 9.74 1.07 5.13
C LEU A 163 9.94 2.47 4.55
N SER A 164 9.55 2.71 3.31
CA SER A 164 9.49 4.05 2.71
C SER A 164 8.18 4.78 3.02
N PHE A 165 7.21 4.13 3.68
CA PHE A 165 5.90 4.69 3.96
C PHE A 165 5.89 5.49 5.28
N PHE A 166 4.84 6.29 5.45
CA PHE A 166 4.60 7.10 6.65
C PHE A 166 3.19 6.82 7.20
N PRO A 167 2.97 5.60 7.74
CA PRO A 167 1.65 5.23 8.27
C PRO A 167 1.29 6.06 9.51
N THR A 168 0.07 6.56 9.58
CA THR A 168 -0.53 6.99 10.84
C THR A 168 -1.23 5.82 11.53
N ILE A 169 -1.63 4.81 10.75
CA ILE A 169 -2.18 3.55 11.21
C ILE A 169 -1.49 2.42 10.45
N ALA A 170 -0.72 1.59 11.14
CA ALA A 170 -0.10 0.39 10.60
C ALA A 170 -0.90 -0.85 11.01
N VAL A 171 -1.32 -1.66 10.05
CA VAL A 171 -2.00 -2.94 10.29
C VAL A 171 -1.04 -4.07 9.97
N ILE A 172 -0.87 -5.01 10.89
CA ILE A 172 -0.05 -6.22 10.72
C ILE A 172 -0.96 -7.43 10.90
N LEU A 173 -1.19 -8.16 9.80
CA LEU A 173 -2.15 -9.27 9.75
C LEU A 173 -1.51 -10.59 10.23
N ASN A 174 -0.31 -10.87 9.80
CA ASN A 174 0.46 -12.06 10.14
C ASN A 174 1.91 -11.89 9.67
N ILE A 175 2.83 -12.66 10.27
CA ILE A 175 4.24 -12.66 9.91
C ILE A 175 4.70 -14.11 9.77
N GLU A 176 5.09 -14.48 8.54
CA GLU A 176 5.61 -15.81 8.23
C GLU A 176 6.90 -15.69 7.40
N ALA A 177 7.66 -16.79 7.32
CA ALA A 177 8.83 -16.85 6.48
C ALA A 177 8.43 -16.87 5.00
N ASP A 178 8.52 -15.73 4.34
CA ASP A 178 8.25 -15.53 2.92
C ASP A 178 9.35 -14.65 2.29
N HIS A 179 9.42 -14.63 0.97
CA HIS A 179 10.41 -13.83 0.24
C HIS A 179 11.87 -14.13 0.68
N LEU A 180 12.20 -15.42 0.90
CA LEU A 180 13.53 -15.85 1.34
C LEU A 180 14.62 -15.69 0.25
N ASP A 181 14.28 -15.20 -0.92
CA ASP A 181 15.19 -14.66 -1.92
C ASP A 181 15.73 -13.27 -1.52
N PHE A 182 15.02 -12.55 -0.64
CA PHE A 182 15.40 -11.25 -0.10
C PHE A 182 15.72 -11.30 1.40
N PHE A 183 14.85 -11.89 2.21
CA PHE A 183 15.06 -12.06 3.65
C PHE A 183 15.88 -13.30 3.94
N LYS A 184 16.77 -13.22 4.93
CA LYS A 184 17.62 -14.33 5.33
C LYS A 184 16.83 -15.47 5.98
N ASP A 185 15.91 -15.12 6.88
CA ASP A 185 15.14 -16.04 7.73
C ASP A 185 13.91 -15.31 8.30
N LEU A 186 13.08 -16.02 9.08
CA LEU A 186 11.92 -15.46 9.76
C LEU A 186 12.29 -14.28 10.67
N GLU A 187 13.39 -14.39 11.42
CA GLU A 187 13.83 -13.31 12.31
C GLU A 187 14.16 -12.03 11.56
N ASP A 188 14.66 -12.15 10.32
CA ASP A 188 14.91 -10.98 9.46
C ASP A 188 13.60 -10.36 8.97
N VAL A 189 12.58 -11.17 8.65
CA VAL A 189 11.21 -10.71 8.35
C VAL A 189 10.63 -9.98 9.57
N GLU A 190 10.69 -10.57 10.77
CA GLU A 190 10.19 -9.98 12.02
C GLU A 190 10.85 -8.62 12.30
N ARG A 191 12.17 -8.52 12.14
CA ARG A 191 12.89 -7.23 12.27
C ARG A 191 12.38 -6.18 11.30
N SER A 192 12.05 -6.58 10.08
CA SER A 192 11.49 -5.65 9.08
C SER A 192 10.10 -5.16 9.48
N PHE A 193 9.21 -6.05 9.94
CA PHE A 193 7.89 -5.66 10.45
C PHE A 193 7.97 -4.81 11.72
N ARG A 194 8.94 -5.08 12.61
CA ARG A 194 9.19 -4.22 13.76
C ARG A 194 9.56 -2.80 13.33
N ARG A 195 10.49 -2.66 12.38
CA ARG A 195 10.84 -1.36 11.81
C ARG A 195 9.65 -0.66 11.16
N PHE A 196 8.77 -1.42 10.53
CA PHE A 196 7.55 -0.86 9.93
C PHE A 196 6.60 -0.33 11.02
N ALA A 197 6.39 -1.06 12.11
CA ALA A 197 5.62 -0.57 13.26
C ALA A 197 6.25 0.71 13.85
N ASP A 198 7.59 0.76 13.90
CA ASP A 198 8.34 1.92 14.39
C ASP A 198 8.19 3.19 13.53
N LEU A 199 7.65 3.10 12.32
CA LEU A 199 7.32 4.27 11.48
C LEU A 199 6.08 5.03 11.95
N VAL A 200 5.22 4.40 12.74
CA VAL A 200 4.00 5.02 13.25
C VAL A 200 4.36 6.16 14.20
N PRO A 201 3.86 7.38 14.01
CA PRO A 201 4.16 8.52 14.87
C PRO A 201 3.52 8.36 16.26
N GLU A 202 3.93 9.20 17.22
CA GLU A 202 3.44 9.17 18.61
C GLU A 202 1.91 9.24 18.73
N GLY A 203 1.24 10.00 17.87
CA GLY A 203 -0.23 10.10 17.82
C GLY A 203 -0.91 9.01 16.98
N GLY A 204 -0.15 8.09 16.38
CA GLY A 204 -0.66 7.03 15.52
C GLY A 204 -0.98 5.74 16.27
N ARG A 205 -1.26 4.66 15.54
CA ARG A 205 -1.68 3.38 16.12
C ARG A 205 -1.18 2.19 15.30
N VAL A 206 -0.77 1.14 15.98
CA VAL A 206 -0.55 -0.18 15.38
C VAL A 206 -1.79 -1.04 15.64
N ILE A 207 -2.28 -1.72 14.59
CA ILE A 207 -3.38 -2.70 14.68
C ILE A 207 -2.78 -4.06 14.36
N ALA A 208 -2.91 -5.03 15.28
CA ALA A 208 -2.19 -6.29 15.21
C ALA A 208 -3.10 -7.50 15.43
N ASN A 209 -2.85 -8.57 14.68
CA ASN A 209 -3.54 -9.83 14.87
C ASN A 209 -3.05 -10.53 16.16
N ARG A 210 -3.96 -10.68 17.13
CA ARG A 210 -3.70 -11.34 18.41
C ARG A 210 -3.46 -12.83 18.26
N ASP A 211 -4.06 -13.44 17.24
CA ASP A 211 -4.01 -14.89 16.99
C ASP A 211 -2.71 -15.30 16.27
N ASP A 212 -1.91 -14.35 15.77
CA ASP A 212 -0.63 -14.61 15.14
C ASP A 212 0.53 -14.42 16.14
N ALA A 213 1.16 -15.53 16.49
CA ALA A 213 2.21 -15.56 17.52
C ALA A 213 3.45 -14.72 17.11
N ASN A 214 3.84 -14.75 15.84
CA ASN A 214 5.00 -14.01 15.34
C ASN A 214 4.74 -12.50 15.35
N THR A 215 3.53 -12.08 14.98
CA THR A 215 3.11 -10.67 15.09
C THR A 215 3.17 -10.18 16.53
N MET A 216 2.65 -10.96 17.47
CA MET A 216 2.67 -10.58 18.88
C MET A 216 4.08 -10.57 19.47
N ALA A 217 4.93 -11.53 19.10
CA ALA A 217 6.33 -11.57 19.50
C ALA A 217 7.11 -10.36 18.94
N THR A 218 6.91 -10.05 17.66
CA THR A 218 7.53 -8.90 16.98
C THR A 218 7.18 -7.58 17.65
N LEU A 219 5.95 -7.43 18.14
CA LEU A 219 5.47 -6.21 18.79
C LEU A 219 5.71 -6.19 20.30
N ALA A 220 6.37 -7.22 20.88
CA ALA A 220 6.73 -7.21 22.29
C ALA A 220 7.59 -5.97 22.64
N GLY A 221 7.17 -5.22 23.67
CA GLY A 221 7.82 -3.97 24.07
C GLY A 221 7.58 -2.78 23.12
N GLU A 222 6.59 -2.86 22.23
CA GLU A 222 6.14 -1.69 21.44
C GLU A 222 5.62 -0.60 22.39
N THR A 223 6.05 0.64 22.16
CA THR A 223 5.69 1.79 22.99
C THR A 223 4.51 2.59 22.44
N ARG A 224 4.17 2.40 21.18
CA ARG A 224 3.02 3.04 20.54
C ARG A 224 1.74 2.31 20.92
N PRO A 225 0.58 2.98 20.90
CA PRO A 225 -0.69 2.31 21.16
C PRO A 225 -0.91 1.15 20.17
N VAL A 226 -0.98 -0.08 20.69
CA VAL A 226 -1.34 -1.27 19.93
C VAL A 226 -2.80 -1.60 20.22
N THR A 227 -3.60 -1.77 19.17
CA THR A 227 -4.95 -2.34 19.25
C THR A 227 -4.91 -3.72 18.62
N THR A 228 -5.32 -4.72 19.35
CA THR A 228 -5.31 -6.10 18.88
C THR A 228 -6.68 -6.52 18.35
N PHE A 229 -6.68 -7.36 17.32
CA PHE A 229 -7.88 -8.05 16.85
C PHE A 229 -7.64 -9.56 16.79
N GLY A 230 -8.71 -10.35 16.89
CA GLY A 230 -8.62 -11.81 16.81
C GLY A 230 -9.98 -12.47 16.69
N LEU A 231 -9.99 -13.80 16.64
CA LEU A 231 -11.23 -14.59 16.58
C LEU A 231 -11.90 -14.71 17.95
N GLU A 232 -11.13 -15.06 18.98
CA GLU A 232 -11.65 -15.28 20.33
C GLU A 232 -11.13 -14.27 21.35
N GLU A 233 -9.95 -13.72 21.10
CA GLU A 233 -9.26 -12.80 21.98
C GLU A 233 -8.78 -11.56 21.24
N GLY A 234 -8.55 -10.49 21.97
CA GLY A 234 -8.10 -9.18 21.47
C GLY A 234 -8.97 -8.05 21.98
N ASP A 235 -8.53 -6.82 21.76
CA ASP A 235 -9.32 -5.62 22.06
C ASP A 235 -10.59 -5.57 21.22
N ILE A 236 -10.50 -6.11 20.01
CA ILE A 236 -11.61 -6.34 19.08
C ILE A 236 -11.59 -7.82 18.72
N HIS A 237 -12.69 -8.52 18.93
CA HIS A 237 -12.77 -9.95 18.56
C HIS A 237 -14.17 -10.33 18.08
N ALA A 238 -14.28 -11.51 17.46
CA ALA A 238 -15.53 -12.05 16.99
C ALA A 238 -16.23 -12.84 18.12
N ALA A 239 -17.55 -12.80 18.15
CA ALA A 239 -18.38 -13.70 18.97
C ALA A 239 -19.52 -14.27 18.16
N GLY A 240 -20.01 -15.44 18.54
CA GLY A 240 -21.17 -16.06 17.90
C GLY A 240 -20.96 -16.40 16.43
N LEU A 241 -19.73 -16.72 16.02
CA LEU A 241 -19.38 -17.05 14.63
C LEU A 241 -20.25 -18.20 14.10
N ARG A 242 -20.92 -17.95 13.00
CA ARG A 242 -21.79 -18.92 12.30
C ARG A 242 -21.48 -18.89 10.81
N TRP A 243 -21.75 -19.99 10.15
CA TRP A 243 -21.56 -20.16 8.71
C TRP A 243 -22.87 -20.50 8.04
N ASP A 244 -23.29 -19.71 7.06
CA ASP A 244 -24.40 -20.05 6.16
C ASP A 244 -23.89 -20.05 4.73
N LYS A 245 -24.01 -21.21 4.05
CA LYS A 245 -23.54 -21.44 2.67
C LYS A 245 -22.08 -21.01 2.42
N GLY A 246 -21.22 -21.18 3.44
CA GLY A 246 -19.81 -20.81 3.37
C GLY A 246 -19.50 -19.33 3.66
N LEU A 247 -20.51 -18.54 4.00
CA LEU A 247 -20.36 -17.14 4.37
C LEU A 247 -20.47 -16.96 5.88
N PRO A 248 -19.55 -16.26 6.53
CA PRO A 248 -19.58 -16.05 7.98
C PRO A 248 -20.53 -14.93 8.38
N SER A 249 -21.13 -15.10 9.56
CA SER A 249 -21.78 -14.05 10.33
C SER A 249 -21.31 -14.10 11.77
N PHE A 250 -21.11 -12.94 12.40
CA PHE A 250 -20.61 -12.84 13.75
C PHE A 250 -20.89 -11.46 14.35
N ASP A 251 -20.80 -11.37 15.66
CA ASP A 251 -20.78 -10.11 16.38
C ASP A 251 -19.34 -9.62 16.57
N VAL A 252 -19.12 -8.35 16.32
CA VAL A 252 -17.86 -7.67 16.65
C VAL A 252 -17.95 -7.20 18.10
N ILE A 253 -17.07 -7.71 18.94
CA ILE A 253 -16.96 -7.28 20.35
C ILE A 253 -15.86 -6.23 20.46
N TYR A 254 -16.19 -5.10 21.08
CA TYR A 254 -15.26 -4.04 21.45
C TYR A 254 -15.60 -3.54 22.84
N GLN A 255 -14.61 -3.38 23.71
CA GLN A 255 -14.79 -2.97 25.10
C GLN A 255 -15.81 -3.85 25.88
N ARG A 256 -15.84 -5.15 25.57
CA ARG A 256 -16.74 -6.18 26.13
C ARG A 256 -18.22 -6.00 25.78
N GLU A 257 -18.54 -5.18 24.79
CA GLU A 257 -19.89 -4.98 24.29
C GLU A 257 -19.98 -5.34 22.81
N VAL A 258 -21.17 -5.70 22.36
CA VAL A 258 -21.44 -5.89 20.93
C VAL A 258 -21.42 -4.54 20.24
N TYR A 259 -20.39 -4.31 19.43
CA TYR A 259 -20.21 -3.08 18.66
C TYR A 259 -20.98 -3.10 17.35
N ALA A 260 -20.96 -4.23 16.66
CA ALA A 260 -21.65 -4.41 15.38
C ALA A 260 -21.97 -5.88 15.13
N HIS A 261 -23.00 -6.13 14.33
CA HIS A 261 -23.28 -7.44 13.74
C HIS A 261 -22.83 -7.46 12.29
N VAL A 262 -22.03 -8.45 11.91
CA VAL A 262 -21.48 -8.61 10.56
C VAL A 262 -22.06 -9.87 9.93
N SER A 263 -22.53 -9.74 8.69
CA SER A 263 -22.94 -10.88 7.86
C SER A 263 -22.39 -10.65 6.46
N LEU A 264 -21.49 -11.51 6.02
CA LEU A 264 -20.93 -11.44 4.66
C LEU A 264 -21.94 -12.00 3.65
N LYS A 265 -21.91 -11.45 2.43
CA LYS A 265 -22.81 -11.83 1.34
C LYS A 265 -22.02 -12.10 0.07
#